data_053da3754112a80d5edf0a974f8d0b0e
#
_entry.id   053da3754112a80d5edf0a974f8d0b0e
#
_cell.length_a   1.000
_cell.length_b   1.000
_cell.length_c   1.000
_cell.angle_alpha   90.00
_cell.angle_beta   90.00
_cell.angle_gamma   90.00
#
_symmetry.space_group_name_H-M   'P 1'
#
loop_
_entity.id
_entity.type
_entity.pdbx_description
1 polymer ?
#
loop_
_entity_poly.entity_id
_entity_poly.type
_entity_poly.pdbx_seq_one_letter_code
_entity_poly.pdbx_strand_id
1 'polypeptide(L)'
;AEKAGEAFEAFCKNPGPIVVGAVQGASCFGPAYEFTFILETELRRRKIRDRVPMTFVTSEPYIGHLGLDGVGDTKGLLESEMREHHIKWMTSTRVKSVAAGKMTVEEIADDGAVKATKELPFSYSMMLPAFRGIAAVRGIEGLANPRGFILIDKHQRNPKFSNIFAVGVCVAIPPMGPTPVPCGVPKTGFMIESMVTATALNI
;
A
#
# COMPACT_ATOMS: atom_id res chain seq x y z
N ALA A 1 -14.81 -1.89 -10.52
CA ALA A 1 -13.99 -2.36 -11.66
C ALA A 1 -14.35 -1.61 -12.94
N GLU A 2 -15.60 -1.57 -13.34
CA GLU A 2 -16.09 -0.98 -14.61
C GLU A 2 -15.63 0.48 -14.81
N LYS A 3 -15.94 1.37 -13.86
CA LYS A 3 -15.48 2.78 -13.89
C LYS A 3 -13.96 2.95 -13.99
N ALA A 4 -13.18 2.06 -13.38
CA ALA A 4 -11.73 2.12 -13.48
C ALA A 4 -11.25 1.71 -14.88
N GLY A 5 -11.92 0.73 -15.50
CA GLY A 5 -11.68 0.35 -16.89
C GLY A 5 -12.01 1.48 -17.87
N GLU A 6 -13.18 2.10 -17.73
CA GLU A 6 -13.57 3.25 -18.53
C GLU A 6 -12.60 4.43 -18.41
N ALA A 7 -12.14 4.73 -17.18
CA ALA A 7 -11.16 5.77 -16.94
C ALA A 7 -9.81 5.45 -17.60
N PHE A 8 -9.39 4.18 -17.59
CA PHE A 8 -8.17 3.75 -18.26
C PHE A 8 -8.28 3.84 -19.79
N GLU A 9 -9.42 3.43 -20.37
CA GLU A 9 -9.66 3.56 -21.80
C GLU A 9 -9.71 5.05 -22.26
N ALA A 10 -10.30 5.91 -21.44
CA ALA A 10 -10.28 7.36 -21.69
C ALA A 10 -8.85 7.92 -21.61
N PHE A 11 -8.07 7.51 -20.62
CA PHE A 11 -6.66 7.86 -20.50
C PHE A 11 -5.83 7.43 -21.71
N CYS A 12 -6.04 6.22 -22.23
CA CYS A 12 -5.30 5.71 -23.38
C CYS A 12 -5.52 6.53 -24.68
N LYS A 13 -6.66 7.22 -24.80
CA LYS A 13 -6.93 8.12 -25.92
C LYS A 13 -6.12 9.42 -25.86
N ASN A 14 -5.84 9.90 -24.65
CA ASN A 14 -5.03 11.10 -24.40
C ASN A 14 -4.04 10.84 -23.26
N PRO A 15 -2.98 10.05 -23.50
CA PRO A 15 -2.05 9.62 -22.47
C PRO A 15 -1.21 10.77 -21.93
N GLY A 16 -0.91 10.71 -20.64
CA GLY A 16 -0.07 11.66 -19.92
C GLY A 16 0.60 10.99 -18.71
N PRO A 17 1.11 11.75 -17.73
CA PRO A 17 1.79 11.17 -16.57
C PRO A 17 0.88 10.27 -15.74
N ILE A 18 1.46 9.19 -15.21
CA ILE A 18 0.83 8.30 -14.24
C ILE A 18 1.53 8.42 -12.88
N VAL A 19 0.74 8.53 -11.82
CA VAL A 19 1.20 8.38 -10.43
C VAL A 19 0.49 7.20 -9.81
N VAL A 20 1.25 6.19 -9.39
CA VAL A 20 0.75 4.97 -8.74
C VAL A 20 1.52 4.71 -7.45
N GLY A 21 0.99 3.91 -6.55
CA GLY A 21 1.71 3.54 -5.33
C GLY A 21 0.83 3.28 -4.12
N ALA A 22 1.36 3.59 -2.94
CA ALA A 22 0.71 3.34 -1.66
C ALA A 22 0.87 4.54 -0.72
N VAL A 23 -0.25 5.01 -0.14
CA VAL A 23 -0.23 6.15 0.78
C VAL A 23 0.27 5.75 2.17
N GLN A 24 0.53 6.74 3.02
CA GLN A 24 0.89 6.56 4.42
C GLN A 24 -0.10 5.66 5.16
N GLY A 25 0.45 4.73 5.94
CA GLY A 25 -0.33 3.75 6.69
C GLY A 25 -0.95 2.62 5.86
N ALA A 26 -0.66 2.55 4.56
CA ALA A 26 -0.98 1.37 3.75
C ALA A 26 -0.27 0.13 4.31
N SER A 27 -0.88 -1.04 4.14
CA SER A 27 -0.38 -2.31 4.69
C SER A 27 -0.27 -3.44 3.66
N CYS A 28 -0.52 -3.17 2.38
CA CYS A 28 -0.37 -4.16 1.30
C CYS A 28 0.32 -3.50 0.12
N PHE A 29 1.64 -3.48 0.12
CA PHE A 29 2.43 -2.83 -0.93
C PHE A 29 2.53 -3.66 -2.20
N GLY A 30 2.56 -5.00 -2.09
CA GLY A 30 2.62 -5.91 -3.24
C GLY A 30 1.66 -5.57 -4.37
N PRO A 31 0.35 -5.38 -4.13
CA PRO A 31 -0.60 -4.99 -5.17
C PRO A 31 -0.29 -3.65 -5.86
N ALA A 32 0.39 -2.71 -5.18
CA ALA A 32 0.80 -1.46 -5.82
C ALA A 32 1.92 -1.69 -6.84
N TYR A 33 2.91 -2.52 -6.51
CA TYR A 33 3.96 -2.94 -7.44
C TYR A 33 3.38 -3.72 -8.62
N GLU A 34 2.56 -4.73 -8.33
CA GLU A 34 1.90 -5.54 -9.34
C GLU A 34 1.11 -4.69 -10.33
N PHE A 35 0.26 -3.81 -9.82
CA PHE A 35 -0.54 -2.90 -10.66
C PHE A 35 0.34 -1.98 -11.52
N THR A 36 1.46 -1.51 -10.96
CA THR A 36 2.41 -0.64 -11.68
C THR A 36 3.01 -1.36 -12.88
N PHE A 37 3.46 -2.61 -12.72
CA PHE A 37 4.03 -3.41 -13.81
C PHE A 37 2.98 -3.90 -14.81
N ILE A 38 1.76 -4.22 -14.35
CA ILE A 38 0.63 -4.54 -15.25
C ILE A 38 0.30 -3.33 -16.12
N LEU A 39 0.20 -2.13 -15.54
CA LEU A 39 -0.03 -0.90 -16.33
C LEU A 39 1.10 -0.67 -17.34
N GLU A 40 2.34 -0.79 -16.92
CA GLU A 40 3.51 -0.60 -17.78
C GLU A 40 3.47 -1.56 -18.97
N THR A 41 3.20 -2.83 -18.72
CA THR A 41 3.07 -3.87 -19.75
C THR A 41 1.91 -3.57 -20.71
N GLU A 42 0.76 -3.15 -20.20
CA GLU A 42 -0.39 -2.81 -21.05
C GLU A 42 -0.12 -1.56 -21.91
N LEU A 43 0.59 -0.57 -21.38
CA LEU A 43 1.01 0.60 -22.14
C LEU A 43 1.98 0.24 -23.28
N ARG A 44 2.88 -0.73 -23.06
CA ARG A 44 3.75 -1.30 -24.13
C ARG A 44 2.93 -2.03 -25.19
N ARG A 45 1.99 -2.87 -24.78
CA ARG A 45 1.10 -3.58 -25.71
C ARG A 45 0.32 -2.60 -26.62
N ARG A 46 -0.09 -1.47 -26.04
CA ARG A 46 -0.80 -0.39 -26.77
C ARG A 46 0.14 0.54 -27.54
N LYS A 47 1.45 0.36 -27.45
CA LYS A 47 2.48 1.19 -28.11
C LYS A 47 2.39 2.69 -27.73
N ILE A 48 2.06 2.97 -26.46
CA ILE A 48 1.97 4.34 -25.93
C ILE A 48 2.87 4.58 -24.70
N ARG A 49 3.65 3.57 -24.29
CA ARG A 49 4.47 3.62 -23.07
C ARG A 49 5.47 4.79 -23.05
N ASP A 50 6.10 5.09 -24.15
CA ASP A 50 7.07 6.18 -24.34
C ASP A 50 6.49 7.59 -24.15
N ARG A 51 5.16 7.71 -24.26
CA ARG A 51 4.40 8.95 -24.04
C ARG A 51 3.91 9.11 -22.61
N VAL A 52 4.16 8.14 -21.74
CA VAL A 52 3.59 8.04 -20.39
C VAL A 52 4.72 8.02 -19.35
N PRO A 53 5.15 9.17 -18.81
CA PRO A 53 5.99 9.20 -17.63
C PRO A 53 5.28 8.50 -16.45
N MET A 54 5.96 7.55 -15.79
CA MET A 54 5.41 6.83 -14.65
C MET A 54 6.22 7.14 -13.39
N THR A 55 5.52 7.42 -12.29
CA THR A 55 6.11 7.63 -10.97
C THR A 55 5.40 6.77 -9.94
N PHE A 56 6.18 5.95 -9.23
CA PHE A 56 5.72 5.17 -8.09
C PHE A 56 5.97 5.97 -6.80
N VAL A 57 4.94 6.19 -5.99
CA VAL A 57 5.02 6.93 -4.73
C VAL A 57 4.67 5.99 -3.58
N THR A 58 5.56 5.87 -2.60
CA THR A 58 5.32 4.96 -1.48
C THR A 58 5.75 5.56 -0.15
N SER A 59 5.03 5.18 0.91
CA SER A 59 5.40 5.45 2.29
C SER A 59 6.59 4.60 2.77
N GLU A 60 6.97 3.56 2.04
CA GLU A 60 8.09 2.70 2.39
C GLU A 60 9.41 3.48 2.46
N PRO A 61 10.30 3.17 3.40
CA PRO A 61 11.62 3.83 3.51
C PRO A 61 12.53 3.50 2.33
N TYR A 62 12.31 2.38 1.66
CA TYR A 62 12.99 1.96 0.43
C TYR A 62 12.09 1.04 -0.39
N ILE A 63 12.35 0.92 -1.68
CA ILE A 63 11.62 0.03 -2.59
C ILE A 63 11.80 -1.41 -2.13
N GLY A 64 10.70 -2.15 -2.02
CA GLY A 64 10.73 -3.56 -1.59
C GLY A 64 10.79 -3.78 -0.08
N HIS A 65 10.60 -2.74 0.75
CA HIS A 65 10.41 -2.89 2.20
C HIS A 65 9.15 -3.71 2.52
N LEU A 66 8.08 -3.55 1.74
CA LEU A 66 6.83 -4.31 1.79
C LEU A 66 6.09 -4.28 3.13
N GLY A 67 6.46 -3.39 4.05
CA GLY A 67 5.97 -3.39 5.43
C GLY A 67 6.55 -4.52 6.31
N LEU A 68 7.59 -5.21 5.85
CA LEU A 68 8.24 -6.37 6.48
C LEU A 68 9.74 -6.17 6.71
N ASP A 69 10.25 -4.97 6.50
CA ASP A 69 11.69 -4.68 6.45
C ASP A 69 12.43 -5.43 5.33
N GLY A 70 11.71 -5.69 4.22
CA GLY A 70 12.17 -6.48 3.09
C GLY A 70 12.02 -8.00 3.28
N VAL A 71 12.10 -8.74 2.20
CA VAL A 71 12.10 -10.20 2.18
C VAL A 71 13.13 -10.66 1.15
N GLY A 72 14.21 -11.30 1.60
CA GLY A 72 15.32 -11.65 0.72
C GLY A 72 15.87 -10.42 -0.02
N ASP A 73 16.09 -10.51 -1.32
CA ASP A 73 16.56 -9.39 -2.17
C ASP A 73 15.43 -8.62 -2.87
N THR A 74 14.31 -8.41 -2.19
CA THR A 74 13.18 -7.66 -2.78
C THR A 74 13.57 -6.23 -3.17
N LYS A 75 14.48 -5.61 -2.44
CA LYS A 75 14.99 -4.27 -2.77
C LYS A 75 15.72 -4.26 -4.11
N GLY A 76 16.74 -5.09 -4.24
CA GLY A 76 17.57 -5.15 -5.45
C GLY A 76 16.73 -5.50 -6.68
N LEU A 77 15.88 -6.53 -6.56
CA LEU A 77 15.00 -6.99 -7.63
C LEU A 77 14.05 -5.87 -8.09
N LEU A 78 13.25 -5.29 -7.19
CA LEU A 78 12.23 -4.31 -7.56
C LEU A 78 12.83 -2.99 -8.04
N GLU A 79 13.95 -2.54 -7.48
CA GLU A 79 14.65 -1.37 -7.99
C GLU A 79 15.22 -1.60 -9.39
N SER A 80 15.73 -2.82 -9.69
CA SER A 80 16.21 -3.19 -11.03
C SER A 80 15.07 -3.17 -12.03
N GLU A 81 13.97 -3.84 -11.73
CA GLU A 81 12.77 -3.87 -12.58
C GLU A 81 12.23 -2.45 -12.83
N MET A 82 12.13 -1.61 -11.80
CA MET A 82 11.69 -0.23 -12.01
C MET A 82 12.61 0.57 -12.92
N ARG A 83 13.95 0.37 -12.81
CA ARG A 83 14.92 1.04 -13.70
C ARG A 83 14.76 0.55 -15.14
N GLU A 84 14.69 -0.76 -15.36
CA GLU A 84 14.53 -1.36 -16.69
C GLU A 84 13.24 -0.93 -17.39
N HIS A 85 12.17 -0.74 -16.61
CA HIS A 85 10.88 -0.28 -17.09
C HIS A 85 10.72 1.25 -17.10
N HIS A 86 11.80 1.99 -16.81
CA HIS A 86 11.80 3.46 -16.77
C HIS A 86 10.69 4.05 -15.86
N ILE A 87 10.49 3.44 -14.69
CA ILE A 87 9.57 3.91 -13.67
C ILE A 87 10.37 4.66 -12.62
N LYS A 88 10.08 5.94 -12.42
CA LYS A 88 10.64 6.74 -11.32
C LYS A 88 9.95 6.36 -10.02
N TRP A 89 10.65 6.52 -8.88
CA TRP A 89 10.03 6.29 -7.58
C TRP A 89 10.40 7.35 -6.54
N MET A 90 9.54 7.46 -5.53
CA MET A 90 9.72 8.29 -4.35
C MET A 90 9.36 7.44 -3.13
N THR A 91 10.32 7.26 -2.22
CA THR A 91 10.17 6.54 -0.95
C THR A 91 10.08 7.52 0.22
N SER A 92 9.77 7.05 1.42
CA SER A 92 9.51 7.90 2.60
C SER A 92 8.61 9.10 2.26
N THR A 93 7.58 8.86 1.43
CA THR A 93 6.76 9.93 0.87
C THR A 93 5.30 9.77 1.31
N ARG A 94 4.72 10.84 1.83
CA ARG A 94 3.29 10.90 2.15
C ARG A 94 2.52 11.77 1.17
N VAL A 95 1.30 11.37 0.87
CA VAL A 95 0.36 12.18 0.07
C VAL A 95 -0.28 13.22 0.99
N LYS A 96 -0.06 14.50 0.67
CA LYS A 96 -0.65 15.64 1.40
C LYS A 96 -2.04 15.98 0.89
N SER A 97 -2.19 16.05 -0.42
CA SER A 97 -3.48 16.37 -1.06
C SER A 97 -3.52 15.86 -2.50
N VAL A 98 -4.74 15.64 -2.99
CA VAL A 98 -5.00 15.28 -4.38
C VAL A 98 -6.08 16.22 -4.91
N ALA A 99 -5.80 16.82 -6.05
CA ALA A 99 -6.74 17.61 -6.84
C ALA A 99 -6.81 17.05 -8.27
N ALA A 100 -7.72 17.56 -9.08
CA ALA A 100 -7.83 17.12 -10.47
C ALA A 100 -6.49 17.33 -11.21
N GLY A 101 -5.91 16.22 -11.68
CA GLY A 101 -4.66 16.24 -12.45
C GLY A 101 -3.38 16.53 -11.63
N LYS A 102 -3.45 16.66 -10.30
CA LYS A 102 -2.30 17.03 -9.46
C LYS A 102 -2.32 16.37 -8.11
N MET A 103 -1.20 15.78 -7.71
CA MET A 103 -0.97 15.24 -6.38
C MET A 103 0.16 16.00 -5.70
N THR A 104 -0.09 16.53 -4.48
CA THR A 104 0.95 17.14 -3.65
C THR A 104 1.46 16.08 -2.68
N VAL A 105 2.78 15.87 -2.68
CA VAL A 105 3.46 14.89 -1.83
C VAL A 105 4.55 15.56 -0.99
N GLU A 106 4.85 14.97 0.15
CA GLU A 106 5.94 15.40 1.04
C GLU A 106 6.91 14.24 1.25
N GLU A 107 8.17 14.44 0.90
CA GLU A 107 9.28 13.55 1.26
C GLU A 107 9.65 13.82 2.71
N ILE A 108 9.75 12.76 3.50
CA ILE A 108 10.00 12.81 4.93
C ILE A 108 11.42 12.29 5.21
N ALA A 109 12.19 13.02 5.99
CA ALA A 109 13.50 12.60 6.47
C ALA A 109 13.38 11.59 7.62
N ASP A 110 14.48 10.93 7.97
CA ASP A 110 14.50 9.89 9.01
C ASP A 110 14.11 10.41 10.40
N ASP A 111 14.30 11.69 10.65
CA ASP A 111 13.87 12.39 11.87
C ASP A 111 12.38 12.79 11.87
N GLY A 112 11.65 12.48 10.79
CA GLY A 112 10.25 12.82 10.61
C GLY A 112 9.99 14.23 10.07
N ALA A 113 11.01 15.02 9.81
CA ALA A 113 10.88 16.36 9.23
C ALA A 113 10.50 16.30 7.74
N VAL A 114 9.79 17.31 7.25
CA VAL A 114 9.52 17.46 5.82
C VAL A 114 10.78 17.92 5.12
N LYS A 115 11.37 17.05 4.31
CA LYS A 115 12.56 17.31 3.50
C LYS A 115 12.24 18.15 2.26
N ALA A 116 11.13 17.81 1.59
CA ALA A 116 10.67 18.49 0.39
C ALA A 116 9.18 18.33 0.18
N THR A 117 8.53 19.33 -0.42
CA THR A 117 7.17 19.23 -0.94
C THR A 117 7.22 19.30 -2.46
N LYS A 118 6.56 18.38 -3.13
CA LYS A 118 6.53 18.30 -4.60
C LYS A 118 5.10 18.19 -5.12
N GLU A 119 4.87 18.76 -6.27
CA GLU A 119 3.64 18.60 -7.04
C GLU A 119 3.89 17.64 -8.20
N LEU A 120 3.10 16.58 -8.26
CA LEU A 120 3.17 15.55 -9.29
C LEU A 120 1.94 15.69 -10.19
N PRO A 121 2.10 16.11 -11.46
CA PRO A 121 0.99 16.07 -12.39
C PRO A 121 0.64 14.61 -12.74
N PHE A 122 -0.64 14.33 -12.93
CA PHE A 122 -1.09 13.03 -13.42
C PHE A 122 -2.34 13.13 -14.30
N SER A 123 -2.41 12.27 -15.28
CA SER A 123 -3.60 12.04 -16.08
C SER A 123 -4.34 10.77 -15.66
N TYR A 124 -3.63 9.86 -14.97
CA TYR A 124 -4.18 8.65 -14.36
C TYR A 124 -3.44 8.35 -13.05
N SER A 125 -4.18 7.92 -12.03
CA SER A 125 -3.59 7.59 -10.73
C SER A 125 -4.34 6.45 -10.05
N MET A 126 -3.57 5.57 -9.39
CA MET A 126 -4.09 4.59 -8.45
C MET A 126 -3.17 4.54 -7.23
N MET A 127 -3.71 4.89 -6.08
CA MET A 127 -3.00 4.86 -4.81
C MET A 127 -3.71 3.91 -3.85
N LEU A 128 -2.99 2.90 -3.34
CA LEU A 128 -3.54 2.02 -2.30
C LEU A 128 -3.72 2.78 -1.00
N PRO A 129 -4.94 2.80 -0.44
CA PRO A 129 -5.24 3.51 0.80
C PRO A 129 -4.81 2.71 2.04
N ALA A 130 -4.72 3.39 3.17
CA ALA A 130 -4.67 2.74 4.47
C ALA A 130 -6.01 2.05 4.78
N PHE A 131 -5.95 0.83 5.31
CA PHE A 131 -7.15 0.13 5.76
C PHE A 131 -7.71 0.74 7.06
N ARG A 132 -9.01 0.60 7.21
CA ARG A 132 -9.75 0.88 8.45
C ARG A 132 -10.64 -0.30 8.78
N GLY A 133 -10.79 -0.59 10.07
CA GLY A 133 -11.77 -1.56 10.53
C GLY A 133 -13.21 -1.04 10.35
N ILE A 134 -14.17 -1.97 10.33
CA ILE A 134 -15.59 -1.64 10.16
C ILE A 134 -16.15 -0.91 11.39
N ALA A 135 -17.19 -0.12 11.17
CA ALA A 135 -17.83 0.66 12.23
C ALA A 135 -18.43 -0.20 13.35
N ALA A 136 -18.89 -1.41 13.02
CA ALA A 136 -19.55 -2.33 13.95
C ALA A 136 -18.68 -2.73 15.16
N VAL A 137 -17.35 -2.74 15.03
CA VAL A 137 -16.41 -3.11 16.12
C VAL A 137 -15.61 -1.92 16.65
N ARG A 138 -15.69 -0.77 15.99
CA ARG A 138 -14.96 0.42 16.39
C ARG A 138 -15.53 0.99 17.69
N GLY A 139 -14.65 1.37 18.62
CA GLY A 139 -15.03 1.96 19.89
C GLY A 139 -15.45 0.95 20.96
N ILE A 140 -15.45 -0.35 20.67
CA ILE A 140 -15.67 -1.39 21.69
C ILE A 140 -14.34 -1.61 22.43
N GLU A 141 -14.30 -1.15 23.67
CA GLU A 141 -13.12 -1.21 24.50
C GLU A 141 -12.64 -2.65 24.73
N GLY A 142 -11.37 -2.92 24.45
CA GLY A 142 -10.74 -4.22 24.57
C GLY A 142 -11.03 -5.19 23.42
N LEU A 143 -12.00 -4.90 22.53
CA LEU A 143 -12.23 -5.69 21.33
C LEU A 143 -11.35 -5.21 20.17
N ALA A 144 -11.32 -3.91 19.91
CA ALA A 144 -10.63 -3.35 18.76
C ALA A 144 -9.77 -2.14 19.16
N ASN A 145 -8.75 -1.87 18.37
CA ASN A 145 -7.95 -0.66 18.49
C ASN A 145 -8.74 0.57 17.95
N PRO A 146 -8.24 1.82 18.12
CA PRO A 146 -8.94 3.03 17.64
C PRO A 146 -9.21 3.05 16.13
N ARG A 147 -8.44 2.29 15.34
CA ARG A 147 -8.65 2.14 13.89
C ARG A 147 -9.69 1.08 13.53
N GLY A 148 -10.24 0.34 14.53
CA GLY A 148 -11.26 -0.69 14.35
C GLY A 148 -10.72 -2.07 13.96
N PHE A 149 -9.43 -2.34 14.19
CA PHE A 149 -8.84 -3.68 14.03
C PHE A 149 -8.94 -4.45 15.34
N ILE A 150 -9.33 -5.73 15.24
CA ILE A 150 -9.54 -6.61 16.39
C ILE A 150 -8.19 -6.92 17.06
N LEU A 151 -8.16 -6.77 18.38
CA LEU A 151 -7.01 -7.14 19.20
C LEU A 151 -7.00 -8.66 19.39
N ILE A 152 -5.86 -9.29 19.20
CA ILE A 152 -5.67 -10.74 19.38
C ILE A 152 -4.39 -11.05 20.16
N ASP A 153 -4.38 -12.20 20.81
CA ASP A 153 -3.19 -12.84 21.37
C ASP A 153 -2.50 -13.74 20.32
N LYS A 154 -1.46 -14.46 20.73
CA LYS A 154 -0.71 -15.40 19.86
C LYS A 154 -1.54 -16.59 19.38
N HIS A 155 -2.71 -16.82 19.94
CA HIS A 155 -3.65 -17.88 19.56
C HIS A 155 -4.82 -17.36 18.72
N GLN A 156 -4.73 -16.14 18.16
CA GLN A 156 -5.78 -15.46 17.38
C GLN A 156 -7.04 -15.13 18.19
N ARG A 157 -7.01 -15.23 19.50
CA ARG A 157 -8.12 -14.98 20.41
C ARG A 157 -8.05 -13.57 20.99
N ASN A 158 -9.20 -12.92 21.14
CA ASN A 158 -9.24 -11.62 21.79
C ASN A 158 -8.92 -11.74 23.28
N PRO A 159 -8.01 -10.91 23.85
CA PRO A 159 -7.62 -11.02 25.26
C PRO A 159 -8.74 -10.73 26.26
N LYS A 160 -9.71 -9.86 25.91
CA LYS A 160 -10.83 -9.50 26.79
C LYS A 160 -12.05 -10.39 26.57
N PHE A 161 -12.32 -10.79 25.35
CA PHE A 161 -13.48 -11.59 24.97
C PHE A 161 -13.00 -12.95 24.45
N SER A 162 -12.84 -13.89 25.38
CA SER A 162 -12.19 -15.18 25.12
C SER A 162 -12.95 -16.09 24.12
N ASN A 163 -14.21 -15.78 23.85
CA ASN A 163 -15.04 -16.45 22.84
C ASN A 163 -14.97 -15.80 21.45
N ILE A 164 -14.14 -14.75 21.29
CA ILE A 164 -13.96 -14.06 20.00
C ILE A 164 -12.57 -14.35 19.46
N PHE A 165 -12.52 -14.87 18.26
CA PHE A 165 -11.32 -15.09 17.46
C PHE A 165 -11.37 -14.18 16.23
N ALA A 166 -10.22 -13.76 15.74
CA ALA A 166 -10.14 -12.95 14.54
C ALA A 166 -8.90 -13.29 13.72
N VAL A 167 -9.06 -13.29 12.40
CA VAL A 167 -8.00 -13.62 11.44
C VAL A 167 -8.00 -12.67 10.25
N GLY A 168 -6.88 -12.52 9.60
CA GLY A 168 -6.76 -11.81 8.33
C GLY A 168 -6.79 -10.29 8.46
N VAL A 169 -7.43 -9.62 7.50
CA VAL A 169 -7.36 -8.16 7.35
C VAL A 169 -7.95 -7.40 8.53
N CYS A 170 -8.90 -7.97 9.24
CA CYS A 170 -9.55 -7.33 10.40
C CYS A 170 -8.68 -7.28 11.67
N VAL A 171 -7.53 -7.94 11.69
CA VAL A 171 -6.69 -8.06 12.88
C VAL A 171 -5.74 -6.88 13.03
N ALA A 172 -5.54 -6.43 14.27
CA ALA A 172 -4.52 -5.46 14.65
C ALA A 172 -3.14 -6.13 14.68
N ILE A 173 -2.35 -5.97 13.61
CA ILE A 173 -0.97 -6.41 13.57
C ILE A 173 -0.07 -5.17 13.74
N PRO A 174 0.82 -5.15 14.73
CA PRO A 174 1.75 -4.03 14.91
C PRO A 174 2.75 -3.96 13.74
N PRO A 175 3.24 -2.77 13.39
CA PRO A 175 4.30 -2.64 12.40
C PRO A 175 5.59 -3.32 12.87
N MET A 176 6.44 -3.73 11.92
CA MET A 176 7.74 -4.37 12.22
C MET A 176 8.70 -3.43 12.95
N GLY A 177 8.60 -2.14 12.67
CA GLY A 177 9.42 -1.09 13.29
C GLY A 177 8.96 0.31 12.90
N PRO A 178 9.57 1.35 13.48
CA PRO A 178 9.30 2.72 13.09
C PRO A 178 9.84 3.00 11.68
N THR A 179 9.06 3.74 10.89
CA THR A 179 9.47 4.23 9.57
C THR A 179 9.18 5.73 9.49
N PRO A 180 9.94 6.52 8.70
CA PRO A 180 9.73 7.98 8.58
C PRO A 180 8.29 8.34 8.21
N VAL A 181 7.70 7.55 7.33
CA VAL A 181 6.25 7.61 7.01
C VAL A 181 5.63 6.28 7.44
N PRO A 182 4.54 6.25 8.19
CA PRO A 182 3.96 5.02 8.71
C PRO A 182 3.66 3.98 7.63
N CYS A 183 4.21 2.76 7.78
CA CYS A 183 3.94 1.58 6.98
C CYS A 183 3.24 0.53 7.84
N GLY A 184 2.18 -0.08 7.32
CA GLY A 184 1.52 -1.21 7.98
C GLY A 184 2.14 -2.54 7.56
N VAL A 185 1.94 -3.58 8.35
CA VAL A 185 2.31 -4.96 8.00
C VAL A 185 1.33 -5.50 6.96
N PRO A 186 1.80 -6.19 5.92
CA PRO A 186 0.93 -6.78 4.91
C PRO A 186 0.01 -7.83 5.51
N LYS A 187 -1.19 -7.93 4.95
CA LYS A 187 -2.23 -8.89 5.34
C LYS A 187 -2.62 -9.70 4.10
N THR A 188 -1.63 -10.46 3.61
CA THR A 188 -1.73 -11.23 2.37
C THR A 188 -2.49 -12.53 2.58
N GLY A 189 -2.98 -13.13 1.49
CA GLY A 189 -3.66 -14.43 1.51
C GLY A 189 -2.84 -15.51 2.18
N PHE A 190 -1.54 -15.57 1.93
CA PHE A 190 -0.61 -16.52 2.56
C PHE A 190 -0.59 -16.40 4.10
N MET A 191 -0.49 -15.17 4.63
CA MET A 191 -0.54 -14.93 6.07
C MET A 191 -1.91 -15.29 6.65
N ILE A 192 -2.98 -14.95 5.94
CA ILE A 192 -4.36 -15.24 6.37
C ILE A 192 -4.61 -16.74 6.44
N GLU A 193 -4.14 -17.52 5.49
CA GLU A 193 -4.25 -18.98 5.49
C GLU A 193 -3.59 -19.59 6.74
N SER A 194 -2.38 -19.17 7.06
CA SER A 194 -1.69 -19.59 8.28
C SER A 194 -2.44 -19.21 9.56
N MET A 195 -3.00 -17.99 9.61
CA MET A 195 -3.82 -17.55 10.75
C MET A 195 -5.12 -18.35 10.88
N VAL A 196 -5.78 -18.66 9.77
CA VAL A 196 -7.01 -19.49 9.76
C VAL A 196 -6.71 -20.89 10.30
N THR A 197 -5.65 -21.53 9.81
CA THR A 197 -5.22 -22.85 10.27
C THR A 197 -4.93 -22.84 11.77
N ALA A 198 -4.14 -21.87 12.25
CA ALA A 198 -3.82 -21.73 13.67
C ALA A 198 -5.09 -21.50 14.51
N THR A 199 -6.03 -20.70 14.03
CA THR A 199 -7.29 -20.45 14.74
C THR A 199 -8.13 -21.73 14.82
N ALA A 200 -8.30 -22.45 13.72
CA ALA A 200 -9.08 -23.69 13.71
C ALA A 200 -8.52 -24.77 14.66
N LEU A 201 -7.20 -24.76 14.88
CA LEU A 201 -6.55 -25.68 15.82
C LEU A 201 -6.63 -25.21 17.29
N ASN A 202 -6.97 -23.93 17.52
CA ASN A 202 -7.05 -23.32 18.86
C ASN A 202 -8.50 -23.20 19.39
N ILE A 203 -9.52 -23.49 18.59
CA ILE A 203 -10.92 -23.57 18.97
C ILE A 203 -11.27 -24.98 19.45
#